data_980523e40c7f112bc73e4c2bc1db4eac
#
_entry.id   980523e40c7f112bc73e4c2bc1db4eac
#
_cell.length_a   1.000
_cell.length_b   1.000
_cell.length_c   1.000
_cell.angle_alpha   90.00
_cell.angle_beta   90.00
_cell.angle_gamma   90.00
#
_symmetry.space_group_name_H-M   'P 1'
#
loop_
_entity.id
_entity.type
_entity.pdbx_description
1 polymer ?
#
loop_
_entity_poly.entity_id
_entity_poly.type
_entity_poly.pdbx_seq_one_letter_code
_entity_poly.pdbx_strand_id
1 'polypeptide(L)'
;MRDIKRRKTSIQGTQQITKAMKLVSTVKLQRARAGAERSQTYFDCMYDTVNNILSRVGHLEHKYLVPGASPKKAVIAITSNRGLAGGYNSNVAKLITGQEDWKTEDVVVYAIGNKGREILERKGYTVKESYPEVIEEPTYAEAMLLSDKLLTSFAAGEIGEIYLAYTHFKNTVSHEPKLLKLLPVEYDADAKAPAEGADALMNFEPEDVEALDMIIPKYISSLIYGALMEAAASENGARMQAMDNATSNAEDMISDLSLKYNRARQGSITQELTEIIAGAEAL
;
A
#
# COMPACT_ATOMS: atom_id res chain seq x y z
N MET A 1 31.32 15.24 -27.89
CA MET A 1 31.99 14.24 -27.03
C MET A 1 31.86 14.52 -25.53
N ARG A 2 32.20 15.72 -25.02
CA ARG A 2 32.17 16.06 -23.57
C ARG A 2 30.76 15.86 -22.95
N ASP A 3 29.70 16.27 -23.63
CA ASP A 3 28.31 16.13 -23.13
C ASP A 3 27.84 14.69 -23.07
N ILE A 4 28.20 13.86 -24.07
CA ILE A 4 27.88 12.43 -24.06
C ILE A 4 28.56 11.75 -22.87
N LYS A 5 29.84 12.06 -22.61
CA LYS A 5 30.58 11.53 -21.48
C LYS A 5 29.96 11.94 -20.16
N ARG A 6 29.57 13.21 -19.97
CA ARG A 6 28.91 13.75 -18.78
C ARG A 6 27.58 13.03 -18.53
N ARG A 7 26.76 12.90 -19.59
CA ARG A 7 25.46 12.21 -19.50
C ARG A 7 25.61 10.73 -19.13
N LYS A 8 26.58 10.03 -19.73
CA LYS A 8 26.91 8.65 -19.38
C LYS A 8 27.29 8.50 -17.90
N THR A 9 28.17 9.36 -17.37
CA THR A 9 28.57 9.34 -15.96
C THR A 9 27.38 9.61 -15.02
N SER A 10 26.49 10.54 -15.38
CA SER A 10 25.27 10.81 -14.60
C SER A 10 24.35 9.58 -14.53
N ILE A 11 24.14 8.90 -15.66
CA ILE A 11 23.28 7.69 -15.70
C ILE A 11 23.93 6.54 -14.93
N GLN A 12 25.25 6.38 -14.98
CA GLN A 12 25.98 5.42 -14.17
C GLN A 12 25.75 5.66 -12.67
N GLY A 13 25.79 6.91 -12.21
CA GLY A 13 25.45 7.28 -10.83
C GLY A 13 23.99 6.91 -10.47
N THR A 14 23.04 7.21 -11.35
CA THR A 14 21.64 6.82 -11.16
C THR A 14 21.48 5.30 -11.04
N GLN A 15 22.13 4.53 -11.91
CA GLN A 15 22.13 3.07 -11.88
C GLN A 15 22.63 2.52 -10.53
N GLN A 16 23.71 3.07 -10.00
CA GLN A 16 24.23 2.64 -8.69
C GLN A 16 23.23 2.93 -7.55
N ILE A 17 22.56 4.08 -7.59
CA ILE A 17 21.55 4.46 -6.61
C ILE A 17 20.34 3.52 -6.71
N THR A 18 19.80 3.27 -7.90
CA THR A 18 18.64 2.38 -8.07
C THR A 18 18.95 0.95 -7.67
N LYS A 19 20.15 0.45 -7.96
CA LYS A 19 20.63 -0.86 -7.52
C LYS A 19 20.72 -0.97 -5.98
N ALA A 20 21.24 0.05 -5.32
CA ALA A 20 21.28 0.10 -3.86
C ALA A 20 19.87 0.15 -3.25
N MET A 21 18.96 0.96 -3.83
CA MET A 21 17.57 1.04 -3.39
C MET A 21 16.82 -0.28 -3.58
N LYS A 22 17.06 -1.02 -4.68
CA LYS A 22 16.53 -2.37 -4.88
C LYS A 22 16.93 -3.29 -3.74
N LEU A 23 18.21 -3.33 -3.37
CA LEU A 23 18.72 -4.19 -2.28
C LEU A 23 18.07 -3.84 -0.93
N VAL A 24 17.97 -2.56 -0.59
CA VAL A 24 17.32 -2.12 0.65
C VAL A 24 15.84 -2.53 0.67
N SER A 25 15.13 -2.34 -0.45
CA SER A 25 13.73 -2.73 -0.56
C SER A 25 13.53 -4.23 -0.45
N THR A 26 14.45 -5.03 -0.99
CA THR A 26 14.44 -6.50 -0.86
C THR A 26 14.53 -6.94 0.61
N VAL A 27 15.45 -6.34 1.39
CA VAL A 27 15.59 -6.67 2.82
C VAL A 27 14.36 -6.25 3.62
N LYS A 28 13.81 -5.06 3.33
CA LYS A 28 12.57 -4.58 3.98
C LYS A 28 11.37 -5.47 3.64
N LEU A 29 11.25 -5.90 2.38
CA LEU A 29 10.21 -6.84 1.95
C LEU A 29 10.28 -8.17 2.72
N GLN A 30 11.48 -8.74 2.86
CA GLN A 30 11.66 -10.00 3.60
C GLN A 30 11.24 -9.87 5.07
N ARG A 31 11.56 -8.74 5.72
CA ARG A 31 11.14 -8.47 7.10
C ARG A 31 9.63 -8.32 7.23
N ALA A 32 9.01 -7.52 6.34
CA ALA A 32 7.57 -7.32 6.34
C ALA A 32 6.81 -8.63 6.10
N ARG A 33 7.28 -9.44 5.15
CA ARG A 33 6.72 -10.76 4.85
C ARG A 33 6.81 -11.72 6.04
N ALA A 34 7.95 -11.81 6.69
CA ALA A 34 8.13 -12.65 7.87
C ALA A 34 7.25 -12.19 9.07
N GLY A 35 6.93 -10.90 9.14
CA GLY A 35 5.95 -10.36 10.10
C GLY A 35 4.52 -10.78 9.75
N ALA A 36 4.12 -10.62 8.50
CA ALA A 36 2.79 -11.01 8.02
C ALA A 36 2.53 -12.52 8.19
N GLU A 37 3.49 -13.38 7.81
CA GLU A 37 3.40 -14.83 7.96
C GLU A 37 3.22 -15.26 9.42
N ARG A 38 3.88 -14.58 10.37
CA ARG A 38 3.71 -14.86 11.82
C ARG A 38 2.33 -14.49 12.36
N SER A 39 1.72 -13.46 11.81
CA SER A 39 0.41 -12.98 12.25
C SER A 39 -0.76 -13.67 11.55
N GLN A 40 -0.52 -14.37 10.43
CA GLN A 40 -1.54 -14.96 9.58
C GLN A 40 -2.48 -15.90 10.35
N THR A 41 -1.91 -16.82 11.13
CA THR A 41 -2.71 -17.78 11.92
C THR A 41 -3.67 -17.10 12.90
N TYR A 42 -3.22 -15.97 13.49
CA TYR A 42 -4.07 -15.19 14.40
C TYR A 42 -5.22 -14.52 13.64
N PHE A 43 -4.95 -13.97 12.46
CA PHE A 43 -5.98 -13.33 11.63
C PHE A 43 -7.00 -14.33 11.13
N ASP A 44 -6.56 -15.49 10.66
CA ASP A 44 -7.45 -16.56 10.20
C ASP A 44 -8.36 -17.02 11.33
N CYS A 45 -7.81 -17.28 12.51
CA CYS A 45 -8.57 -17.67 13.69
C CYS A 45 -9.58 -16.59 14.13
N MET A 46 -9.16 -15.31 14.12
CA MET A 46 -10.04 -14.18 14.47
C MET A 46 -11.17 -14.03 13.45
N TYR A 47 -10.86 -14.13 12.16
CA TYR A 47 -11.84 -14.07 11.07
C TYR A 47 -12.87 -15.18 11.18
N ASP A 48 -12.42 -16.42 11.37
CA ASP A 48 -13.31 -17.58 11.54
C ASP A 48 -14.19 -17.45 12.79
N THR A 49 -13.62 -16.97 13.89
CA THR A 49 -14.36 -16.74 15.13
C THR A 49 -15.47 -15.72 14.94
N VAL A 50 -15.15 -14.57 14.33
CA VAL A 50 -16.13 -13.50 14.10
C VAL A 50 -17.22 -13.96 13.13
N ASN A 51 -16.86 -14.61 12.03
CA ASN A 51 -17.84 -15.15 11.08
C ASN A 51 -18.76 -16.22 11.73
N ASN A 52 -18.21 -17.08 12.57
CA ASN A 52 -19.01 -18.08 13.31
C ASN A 52 -19.99 -17.40 14.27
N ILE A 53 -19.59 -16.33 14.95
CA ILE A 53 -20.48 -15.56 15.81
C ILE A 53 -21.55 -14.87 14.96
N LEU A 54 -21.17 -14.13 13.92
CA LEU A 54 -22.09 -13.38 13.07
C LEU A 54 -23.09 -14.27 12.32
N SER A 55 -22.69 -15.45 11.88
CA SER A 55 -23.60 -16.41 11.22
C SER A 55 -24.71 -16.91 12.15
N ARG A 56 -24.46 -16.94 13.45
CA ARG A 56 -25.45 -17.37 14.48
C ARG A 56 -26.32 -16.22 14.97
N VAL A 57 -25.73 -15.03 15.05
CA VAL A 57 -26.33 -13.83 15.64
C VAL A 57 -26.89 -12.87 14.56
N GLY A 58 -26.84 -13.25 13.29
CA GLY A 58 -27.11 -12.42 12.11
C GLY A 58 -28.48 -11.73 12.00
N HIS A 59 -29.34 -11.89 13.02
CA HIS A 59 -30.63 -11.18 13.13
C HIS A 59 -30.66 -10.19 14.31
N LEU A 60 -29.55 -9.99 15.03
CA LEU A 60 -29.48 -9.04 16.14
C LEU A 60 -29.22 -7.62 15.62
N GLU A 61 -30.02 -6.68 16.10
CA GLU A 61 -29.76 -5.24 15.94
C GLU A 61 -28.57 -4.84 16.82
N HIS A 62 -27.39 -4.77 16.21
CA HIS A 62 -26.17 -4.34 16.90
C HIS A 62 -25.58 -3.11 16.21
N LYS A 63 -25.05 -2.16 16.99
CA LYS A 63 -24.53 -0.87 16.50
C LYS A 63 -23.46 -1.00 15.40
N TYR A 64 -22.67 -2.09 15.39
CA TYR A 64 -21.62 -2.33 14.39
C TYR A 64 -22.07 -3.13 13.16
N LEU A 65 -23.33 -3.61 13.15
CA LEU A 65 -23.90 -4.37 12.03
C LEU A 65 -24.83 -3.53 11.15
N VAL A 66 -25.20 -2.33 11.60
CA VAL A 66 -26.05 -1.40 10.84
C VAL A 66 -25.27 -0.14 10.51
N PRO A 67 -25.53 0.50 9.35
CA PRO A 67 -24.90 1.78 9.03
C PRO A 67 -25.22 2.84 10.10
N GLY A 68 -24.24 3.66 10.42
CA GLY A 68 -24.46 4.82 11.30
C GLY A 68 -25.40 5.85 10.65
N ALA A 69 -25.95 6.74 11.46
CA ALA A 69 -26.92 7.76 11.01
C ALA A 69 -26.32 8.83 10.08
N SER A 70 -25.00 8.99 10.07
CA SER A 70 -24.31 9.99 9.26
C SER A 70 -24.06 9.50 7.83
N PRO A 71 -24.18 10.34 6.79
CA PRO A 71 -23.77 10.01 5.43
C PRO A 71 -22.23 9.97 5.28
N LYS A 72 -21.47 10.41 6.28
CA LYS A 72 -20.02 10.51 6.19
C LYS A 72 -19.35 9.14 6.24
N LYS A 73 -18.35 8.99 5.38
CA LYS A 73 -17.52 7.78 5.26
C LYS A 73 -16.11 8.08 5.73
N ALA A 74 -15.60 7.31 6.69
CA ALA A 74 -14.21 7.37 7.07
C ALA A 74 -13.42 6.38 6.21
N VAL A 75 -12.31 6.82 5.64
CA VAL A 75 -11.43 5.98 4.83
C VAL A 75 -10.02 6.00 5.40
N ILE A 76 -9.55 4.85 5.87
CA ILE A 76 -8.14 4.64 6.20
C ILE A 76 -7.41 4.38 4.89
N ALA A 77 -6.55 5.31 4.47
CA ALA A 77 -5.77 5.19 3.24
C ALA A 77 -4.32 4.83 3.56
N ILE A 78 -3.93 3.57 3.31
CA ILE A 78 -2.57 3.09 3.58
C ILE A 78 -1.71 3.25 2.33
N THR A 79 -0.73 4.14 2.42
CA THR A 79 0.20 4.48 1.35
C THR A 79 1.63 4.61 1.90
N SER A 80 2.61 4.91 1.04
CA SER A 80 3.99 5.10 1.47
C SER A 80 4.31 6.55 1.85
N ASN A 81 5.40 6.73 2.60
CA ASN A 81 5.96 8.05 2.87
C ASN A 81 6.74 8.61 1.69
N ARG A 82 7.34 7.75 0.87
CA ARG A 82 8.25 8.12 -0.21
C ARG A 82 7.72 7.63 -1.56
N GLY A 83 8.06 8.32 -2.64
CA GLY A 83 7.79 7.88 -3.99
C GLY A 83 8.66 6.70 -4.44
N LEU A 84 8.80 6.56 -5.75
CA LEU A 84 9.61 5.55 -6.43
C LEU A 84 9.15 4.10 -6.20
N ALA A 85 7.88 3.90 -5.88
CA ALA A 85 7.23 2.60 -5.74
C ALA A 85 6.26 2.29 -6.89
N GLY A 86 6.57 2.75 -8.11
CA GLY A 86 5.71 2.56 -9.27
C GLY A 86 4.31 3.16 -9.07
N GLY A 87 3.29 2.39 -9.39
CA GLY A 87 1.87 2.79 -9.26
C GLY A 87 1.27 2.61 -7.86
N TYR A 88 2.02 2.12 -6.87
CA TYR A 88 1.53 1.75 -5.54
C TYR A 88 0.62 2.81 -4.92
N ASN A 89 1.12 4.02 -4.72
CA ASN A 89 0.37 5.11 -4.09
C ASN A 89 -0.82 5.59 -4.91
N SER A 90 -0.63 5.73 -6.22
CA SER A 90 -1.68 6.20 -7.13
C SER A 90 -2.83 5.20 -7.25
N ASN A 91 -2.55 3.91 -7.15
CA ASN A 91 -3.58 2.88 -7.24
C ASN A 91 -4.46 2.85 -5.99
N VAL A 92 -3.89 3.01 -4.79
CA VAL A 92 -4.70 3.17 -3.55
C VAL A 92 -5.57 4.43 -3.62
N ALA A 93 -4.99 5.56 -4.06
CA ALA A 93 -5.78 6.77 -4.22
C ALA A 93 -6.91 6.64 -5.26
N LYS A 94 -6.70 5.88 -6.34
CA LYS A 94 -7.73 5.57 -7.34
C LYS A 94 -8.89 4.76 -6.78
N LEU A 95 -8.66 3.85 -5.83
CA LEU A 95 -9.75 3.12 -5.18
C LEU A 95 -10.76 4.05 -4.51
N ILE A 96 -10.27 5.11 -3.87
CA ILE A 96 -11.10 6.09 -3.18
C ILE A 96 -11.76 7.03 -4.20
N THR A 97 -10.97 7.56 -5.14
CA THR A 97 -11.45 8.57 -6.10
C THR A 97 -12.22 7.99 -7.27
N GLY A 98 -12.26 6.69 -7.43
CA GLY A 98 -13.02 5.96 -8.46
C GLY A 98 -14.40 5.48 -7.99
N GLN A 99 -14.80 5.79 -6.76
CA GLN A 99 -16.14 5.47 -6.26
C GLN A 99 -17.12 6.55 -6.75
N GLU A 100 -17.95 6.19 -7.71
CA GLU A 100 -18.89 7.12 -8.36
C GLU A 100 -19.96 7.68 -7.39
N ASP A 101 -20.33 6.86 -6.40
CA ASP A 101 -21.36 7.21 -5.40
C ASP A 101 -20.82 8.02 -4.22
N TRP A 102 -19.49 8.27 -4.16
CA TRP A 102 -18.87 8.97 -3.04
C TRP A 102 -18.68 10.45 -3.36
N LYS A 103 -19.41 11.31 -2.66
CA LYS A 103 -19.15 12.74 -2.72
C LYS A 103 -17.91 13.06 -1.92
N THR A 104 -17.02 13.88 -2.46
CA THR A 104 -15.77 14.28 -1.83
C THR A 104 -15.96 14.91 -0.45
N GLU A 105 -17.08 15.63 -0.26
CA GLU A 105 -17.48 16.29 1.01
C GLU A 105 -17.91 15.30 2.11
N ASP A 106 -18.39 14.11 1.71
CA ASP A 106 -18.84 13.06 2.64
C ASP A 106 -17.69 12.11 3.04
N VAL A 107 -16.54 12.22 2.41
CA VAL A 107 -15.38 11.34 2.67
C VAL A 107 -14.37 12.04 3.57
N VAL A 108 -14.08 11.41 4.70
CA VAL A 108 -13.07 11.85 5.65
C VAL A 108 -11.92 10.86 5.64
N VAL A 109 -10.72 11.33 5.30
CA VAL A 109 -9.55 10.46 5.14
C VAL A 109 -8.69 10.46 6.40
N TYR A 110 -8.30 9.27 6.83
CA TYR A 110 -7.23 9.01 7.81
C TYR A 110 -6.04 8.45 7.03
N ALA A 111 -5.05 9.30 6.79
CA ALA A 111 -3.94 8.96 5.90
C ALA A 111 -2.81 8.28 6.66
N ILE A 112 -2.43 7.07 6.25
CA ILE A 112 -1.21 6.41 6.67
C ILE A 112 -0.23 6.52 5.51
N GLY A 113 0.87 7.27 5.74
CA GLY A 113 1.84 7.63 4.71
C GLY A 113 1.54 8.96 4.00
N ASN A 114 2.62 9.71 3.75
CA ASN A 114 2.55 11.07 3.23
C ASN A 114 2.05 11.14 1.78
N LYS A 115 2.36 10.13 0.94
CA LYS A 115 2.04 10.20 -0.50
C LYS A 115 0.54 10.09 -0.78
N GLY A 116 -0.18 9.28 -0.03
CA GLY A 116 -1.64 9.23 -0.12
C GLY A 116 -2.29 10.53 0.31
N ARG A 117 -1.82 11.10 1.43
CA ARG A 117 -2.27 12.40 1.89
C ARG A 117 -2.12 13.47 0.79
N GLU A 118 -0.89 13.65 0.27
CA GLU A 118 -0.60 14.65 -0.78
C GLU A 118 -1.48 14.47 -2.03
N ILE A 119 -1.76 13.23 -2.43
CA ILE A 119 -2.60 12.94 -3.61
C ILE A 119 -4.06 13.26 -3.34
N LEU A 120 -4.59 12.85 -2.18
CA LEU A 120 -6.00 12.99 -1.83
C LEU A 120 -6.36 14.45 -1.51
N GLU A 121 -5.50 15.18 -0.78
CA GLU A 121 -5.66 16.62 -0.53
C GLU A 121 -5.71 17.41 -1.85
N ARG A 122 -4.81 17.09 -2.81
CA ARG A 122 -4.80 17.73 -4.14
C ARG A 122 -6.07 17.45 -4.94
N LYS A 123 -6.76 16.35 -4.66
CA LYS A 123 -8.04 16.00 -5.27
C LYS A 123 -9.25 16.54 -4.51
N GLY A 124 -9.03 17.32 -3.45
CA GLY A 124 -10.08 18.00 -2.68
C GLY A 124 -10.68 17.19 -1.53
N TYR A 125 -10.12 16.01 -1.21
CA TYR A 125 -10.56 15.21 -0.07
C TYR A 125 -10.09 15.81 1.26
N THR A 126 -10.94 15.76 2.27
CA THR A 126 -10.60 16.21 3.63
C THR A 126 -9.77 15.15 4.34
N VAL A 127 -8.50 15.44 4.62
CA VAL A 127 -7.67 14.59 5.47
C VAL A 127 -7.79 15.07 6.92
N LYS A 128 -8.46 14.29 7.76
CA LYS A 128 -8.69 14.63 9.18
C LYS A 128 -7.42 14.44 9.99
N GLU A 129 -6.70 13.35 9.73
CA GLU A 129 -5.48 13.00 10.44
C GLU A 129 -4.49 12.27 9.55
N SER A 130 -3.20 12.35 9.90
CA SER A 130 -2.12 11.70 9.17
C SER A 130 -1.14 11.02 10.12
N TYR A 131 -0.78 9.76 9.80
CA TYR A 131 0.07 8.89 10.59
C TYR A 131 1.25 8.37 9.74
N PRO A 132 2.23 9.22 9.41
CA PRO A 132 3.33 8.83 8.53
C PRO A 132 4.26 7.79 9.15
N GLU A 133 4.38 7.74 10.47
CA GLU A 133 5.33 6.85 11.17
C GLU A 133 4.86 5.40 11.19
N VAL A 134 3.54 5.17 11.21
CA VAL A 134 2.91 3.85 11.34
C VAL A 134 3.32 2.89 10.21
N ILE A 135 3.51 3.38 8.97
CA ILE A 135 3.87 2.49 7.85
C ILE A 135 5.34 2.03 7.89
N GLU A 136 6.21 2.70 8.60
CA GLU A 136 7.62 2.33 8.66
C GLU A 136 7.88 1.14 9.60
N GLU A 137 7.18 1.10 10.73
CA GLU A 137 7.19 0.01 11.71
C GLU A 137 5.77 -0.23 12.25
N PRO A 138 4.91 -0.94 11.51
CA PRO A 138 3.55 -1.20 11.94
C PRO A 138 3.50 -1.97 13.25
N THR A 139 2.77 -1.44 14.25
CA THR A 139 2.52 -2.12 15.51
C THR A 139 1.02 -2.37 15.72
N TYR A 140 0.68 -3.43 16.44
CA TYR A 140 -0.71 -3.70 16.79
C TYR A 140 -1.32 -2.60 17.68
N ALA A 141 -0.48 -1.99 18.54
CA ALA A 141 -0.91 -0.89 19.41
C ALA A 141 -1.38 0.34 18.61
N GLU A 142 -0.68 0.71 17.53
CA GLU A 142 -1.09 1.81 16.67
C GLU A 142 -2.38 1.49 15.89
N ALA A 143 -2.51 0.25 15.41
CA ALA A 143 -3.75 -0.20 14.77
C ALA A 143 -4.94 -0.15 15.74
N MET A 144 -4.74 -0.55 16.99
CA MET A 144 -5.74 -0.48 18.05
C MET A 144 -6.14 0.96 18.35
N LEU A 145 -5.18 1.87 18.53
CA LEU A 145 -5.47 3.29 18.80
C LEU A 145 -6.28 3.93 17.65
N LEU A 146 -5.93 3.62 16.39
CA LEU A 146 -6.67 4.12 15.25
C LEU A 146 -8.08 3.51 15.18
N SER A 147 -8.21 2.22 15.45
CA SER A 147 -9.49 1.51 15.53
C SER A 147 -10.39 2.12 16.57
N ASP A 148 -9.92 2.27 17.82
CA ASP A 148 -10.71 2.82 18.93
C ASP A 148 -11.24 4.22 18.62
N LYS A 149 -10.41 5.06 17.99
CA LYS A 149 -10.81 6.40 17.58
C LYS A 149 -11.93 6.39 16.53
N LEU A 150 -11.81 5.54 15.53
CA LEU A 150 -12.81 5.40 14.49
C LEU A 150 -14.13 4.80 15.02
N LEU A 151 -14.03 3.79 15.89
CA LEU A 151 -15.18 3.17 16.54
C LEU A 151 -15.92 4.16 17.46
N THR A 152 -15.18 5.01 18.16
CA THR A 152 -15.75 6.09 18.99
C THR A 152 -16.51 7.11 18.11
N SER A 153 -15.92 7.56 16.99
CA SER A 153 -16.59 8.48 16.06
C SER A 153 -17.80 7.83 15.38
N PHE A 154 -17.75 6.52 15.12
CA PHE A 154 -18.87 5.77 14.57
C PHE A 154 -20.01 5.64 15.60
N ALA A 155 -19.71 5.26 16.84
CA ALA A 155 -20.68 5.16 17.92
C ALA A 155 -21.31 6.50 18.28
N ALA A 156 -20.57 7.61 18.14
CA ALA A 156 -21.08 8.98 18.31
C ALA A 156 -21.98 9.45 17.14
N GLY A 157 -22.11 8.67 16.07
CA GLY A 157 -22.90 9.02 14.89
C GLY A 157 -22.25 10.08 13.98
N GLU A 158 -20.97 10.38 14.16
CA GLU A 158 -20.22 11.30 13.30
C GLU A 158 -19.90 10.69 11.93
N ILE A 159 -19.74 9.37 11.90
CA ILE A 159 -19.37 8.56 10.73
C ILE A 159 -20.38 7.43 10.58
N GLY A 160 -20.85 7.21 9.36
CA GLY A 160 -21.84 6.15 9.07
C GLY A 160 -21.22 4.87 8.53
N GLU A 161 -20.05 4.96 7.89
CA GLU A 161 -19.34 3.82 7.33
C GLU A 161 -17.84 3.99 7.47
N ILE A 162 -17.10 2.88 7.65
CA ILE A 162 -15.64 2.89 7.74
C ILE A 162 -15.06 1.95 6.69
N TYR A 163 -14.10 2.45 5.91
CA TYR A 163 -13.40 1.73 4.86
C TYR A 163 -11.91 1.72 5.07
N LEU A 164 -11.26 0.68 4.55
CA LEU A 164 -9.82 0.49 4.55
C LEU A 164 -9.33 0.34 3.11
N ALA A 165 -8.59 1.33 2.61
CA ALA A 165 -7.98 1.32 1.29
C ALA A 165 -6.49 1.00 1.43
N TYR A 166 -6.07 -0.17 0.92
CA TYR A 166 -4.71 -0.67 1.04
C TYR A 166 -4.32 -1.52 -0.17
N THR A 167 -3.08 -2.00 -0.19
CA THR A 167 -2.62 -2.93 -1.22
C THR A 167 -2.35 -4.29 -0.61
N HIS A 168 -3.14 -5.28 -1.00
CA HIS A 168 -2.97 -6.68 -0.63
C HIS A 168 -1.72 -7.27 -1.28
N PHE A 169 -0.93 -7.98 -0.48
CA PHE A 169 0.29 -8.65 -0.91
C PHE A 169 0.00 -10.08 -1.37
N LYS A 170 -0.15 -10.29 -2.66
CA LYS A 170 -0.34 -11.64 -3.22
C LYS A 170 0.98 -12.39 -3.39
N ASN A 171 1.97 -11.72 -3.98
CA ASN A 171 3.34 -12.20 -4.14
C ASN A 171 4.27 -11.03 -4.50
N THR A 172 5.56 -11.31 -4.68
CA THR A 172 6.61 -10.31 -4.95
C THR A 172 6.37 -9.49 -6.24
N VAL A 173 5.56 -9.99 -7.17
CA VAL A 173 5.31 -9.38 -8.48
C VAL A 173 3.90 -8.78 -8.56
N SER A 174 2.94 -9.40 -7.89
CA SER A 174 1.53 -9.02 -7.95
C SER A 174 1.08 -8.39 -6.63
N HIS A 175 0.62 -7.15 -6.73
CA HIS A 175 0.10 -6.33 -5.64
C HIS A 175 -1.29 -5.83 -6.04
N GLU A 176 -2.31 -6.18 -5.27
CA GLU A 176 -3.71 -5.89 -5.60
C GLU A 176 -4.24 -4.79 -4.68
N PRO A 177 -4.54 -3.60 -5.20
CA PRO A 177 -5.22 -2.57 -4.43
C PRO A 177 -6.62 -3.06 -4.04
N LYS A 178 -6.96 -2.96 -2.74
CA LYS A 178 -8.25 -3.38 -2.19
C LYS A 178 -8.89 -2.26 -1.38
N LEU A 179 -10.20 -2.15 -1.50
CA LEU A 179 -11.06 -1.33 -0.65
C LEU A 179 -11.93 -2.30 0.16
N LEU A 180 -11.69 -2.36 1.46
CA LEU A 180 -12.40 -3.23 2.39
C LEU A 180 -13.33 -2.37 3.24
N LYS A 181 -14.60 -2.76 3.34
CA LYS A 181 -15.53 -2.15 4.27
C LYS A 181 -15.31 -2.75 5.65
N LEU A 182 -15.02 -1.93 6.64
CA LEU A 182 -14.83 -2.36 8.02
C LEU A 182 -16.11 -2.27 8.83
N LEU A 183 -16.88 -1.19 8.65
CA LEU A 183 -18.17 -0.98 9.29
C LEU A 183 -19.20 -0.38 8.32
N PRO A 184 -20.47 -0.80 8.42
CA PRO A 184 -20.95 -1.94 9.20
C PRO A 184 -20.25 -3.23 8.79
N VAL A 185 -20.09 -4.16 9.75
CA VAL A 185 -19.51 -5.47 9.45
C VAL A 185 -20.49 -6.24 8.57
N GLU A 186 -20.04 -6.59 7.37
CA GLU A 186 -20.76 -7.48 6.47
C GLU A 186 -20.27 -8.90 6.73
N TYR A 187 -21.20 -9.82 7.02
CA TYR A 187 -20.86 -11.23 7.10
C TYR A 187 -21.20 -11.93 5.80
N ASP A 188 -20.34 -12.79 5.37
CA ASP A 188 -20.56 -13.61 4.18
C ASP A 188 -21.42 -14.82 4.58
N ALA A 189 -22.70 -14.77 4.23
CA ALA A 189 -23.63 -15.88 4.51
C ALA A 189 -23.23 -17.17 3.75
N ASP A 190 -22.43 -17.04 2.68
CA ASP A 190 -21.91 -18.15 1.86
C ASP A 190 -20.49 -18.59 2.30
N ALA A 191 -19.85 -17.87 3.23
CA ALA A 191 -18.62 -18.35 3.84
C ALA A 191 -18.91 -19.65 4.55
N LYS A 192 -18.25 -20.71 4.10
CA LYS A 192 -18.40 -22.12 4.48
C LYS A 192 -19.08 -22.29 5.84
N ALA A 193 -20.28 -22.87 5.82
CA ALA A 193 -20.91 -23.39 7.02
C ALA A 193 -19.84 -24.17 7.82
N PRO A 194 -19.81 -24.05 9.15
CA PRO A 194 -18.81 -24.73 9.98
C PRO A 194 -18.78 -26.19 9.59
N ALA A 195 -17.57 -26.75 9.49
CA ALA A 195 -17.38 -28.15 9.13
C ALA A 195 -18.37 -29.02 9.92
N GLU A 196 -19.02 -29.99 9.23
CA GLU A 196 -19.96 -30.91 9.83
C GLU A 196 -19.40 -31.48 11.13
N GLY A 197 -20.00 -31.14 12.25
CA GLY A 197 -19.56 -31.51 13.61
C GLY A 197 -19.35 -30.31 14.58
N ALA A 198 -19.40 -29.08 14.13
CA ALA A 198 -19.33 -27.89 14.98
C ALA A 198 -20.71 -27.40 15.50
N ASP A 199 -21.71 -28.28 15.51
CA ASP A 199 -23.03 -28.06 16.14
C ASP A 199 -22.97 -28.11 17.69
N ALA A 200 -21.75 -28.04 18.26
CA ALA A 200 -21.63 -27.79 19.68
C ALA A 200 -22.22 -26.42 19.93
N LEU A 201 -23.32 -26.38 20.67
CA LEU A 201 -23.90 -25.19 21.25
C LEU A 201 -22.77 -24.39 21.92
N MET A 202 -22.19 -23.41 21.23
CA MET A 202 -21.32 -22.43 21.90
C MET A 202 -22.22 -21.62 22.81
N ASN A 203 -22.17 -21.88 24.10
CA ASN A 203 -22.69 -20.95 25.09
C ASN A 203 -21.75 -19.76 25.12
N PHE A 204 -22.27 -18.60 24.74
CA PHE A 204 -21.52 -17.35 24.91
C PHE A 204 -21.66 -16.94 26.39
N GLU A 205 -20.51 -16.74 27.04
CA GLU A 205 -20.39 -16.01 28.29
C GLU A 205 -19.43 -14.82 28.04
N PRO A 206 -19.91 -13.61 28.04
CA PRO A 206 -21.24 -13.03 28.31
C PRO A 206 -22.25 -13.20 27.18
N GLU A 207 -23.50 -12.66 27.35
CA GLU A 207 -24.58 -12.70 26.34
C GLU A 207 -24.14 -12.19 24.96
N ASP A 208 -24.78 -12.64 23.89
CA ASP A 208 -24.37 -12.44 22.47
C ASP A 208 -24.04 -10.97 22.11
N VAL A 209 -24.80 -9.99 22.64
CA VAL A 209 -24.59 -8.56 22.37
C VAL A 209 -23.29 -8.05 23.01
N GLU A 210 -23.05 -8.45 24.25
CA GLU A 210 -21.85 -8.07 25.00
C GLU A 210 -20.59 -8.74 24.41
N ALA A 211 -20.73 -9.97 23.94
CA ALA A 211 -19.67 -10.67 23.21
C ALA A 211 -19.29 -9.94 21.92
N LEU A 212 -20.27 -9.43 21.15
CA LEU A 212 -20.03 -8.62 19.95
C LEU A 212 -19.35 -7.28 20.29
N ASP A 213 -19.74 -6.62 21.36
CA ASP A 213 -19.10 -5.38 21.81
C ASP A 213 -17.63 -5.57 22.17
N MET A 214 -17.24 -6.76 22.65
CA MET A 214 -15.87 -7.09 23.00
C MET A 214 -15.02 -7.55 21.81
N ILE A 215 -15.62 -8.28 20.85
CA ILE A 215 -14.86 -8.95 19.80
C ILE A 215 -14.71 -8.06 18.55
N ILE A 216 -15.73 -7.29 18.17
CA ILE A 216 -15.69 -6.46 16.96
C ILE A 216 -14.55 -5.43 17.00
N PRO A 217 -14.30 -4.68 18.10
CA PRO A 217 -13.15 -3.78 18.17
C PRO A 217 -11.80 -4.48 17.95
N LYS A 218 -11.62 -5.68 18.52
CA LYS A 218 -10.41 -6.48 18.32
C LYS A 218 -10.28 -6.98 16.87
N TYR A 219 -11.38 -7.37 16.28
CA TYR A 219 -11.44 -7.78 14.87
C TYR A 219 -11.03 -6.63 13.93
N ILE A 220 -11.63 -5.44 14.10
CA ILE A 220 -11.30 -4.26 13.31
C ILE A 220 -9.82 -3.87 13.48
N SER A 221 -9.31 -3.87 14.73
CA SER A 221 -7.89 -3.61 15.00
C SER A 221 -6.99 -4.62 14.30
N SER A 222 -7.39 -5.89 14.27
CA SER A 222 -6.65 -6.97 13.60
C SER A 222 -6.64 -6.79 12.09
N LEU A 223 -7.78 -6.43 11.48
CA LEU A 223 -7.87 -6.14 10.05
C LEU A 223 -6.98 -4.96 9.65
N ILE A 224 -6.99 -3.88 10.43
CA ILE A 224 -6.14 -2.71 10.21
C ILE A 224 -4.66 -3.12 10.30
N TYR A 225 -4.28 -3.87 11.33
CA TYR A 225 -2.89 -4.33 11.51
C TYR A 225 -2.44 -5.26 10.38
N GLY A 226 -3.28 -6.22 9.98
CA GLY A 226 -3.01 -7.10 8.85
C GLY A 226 -2.78 -6.34 7.56
N ALA A 227 -3.66 -5.37 7.28
CA ALA A 227 -3.53 -4.50 6.11
C ALA A 227 -2.26 -3.63 6.15
N LEU A 228 -1.83 -3.15 7.32
CA LEU A 228 -0.56 -2.42 7.48
C LEU A 228 0.64 -3.31 7.14
N MET A 229 0.65 -4.56 7.61
CA MET A 229 1.72 -5.52 7.31
C MET A 229 1.77 -5.87 5.82
N GLU A 230 0.63 -6.15 5.21
CA GLU A 230 0.53 -6.42 3.77
C GLU A 230 0.91 -5.21 2.93
N ALA A 231 0.47 -4.03 3.31
CA ALA A 231 0.81 -2.77 2.65
C ALA A 231 2.31 -2.48 2.71
N ALA A 232 2.96 -2.70 3.85
CA ALA A 232 4.41 -2.55 3.99
C ALA A 232 5.18 -3.55 3.11
N ALA A 233 4.72 -4.80 3.00
CA ALA A 233 5.29 -5.78 2.08
C ALA A 233 5.07 -5.37 0.62
N SER A 234 3.85 -4.98 0.25
CA SER A 234 3.49 -4.54 -1.09
C SER A 234 4.26 -3.28 -1.53
N GLU A 235 4.41 -2.30 -0.64
CA GLU A 235 5.21 -1.10 -0.90
C GLU A 235 6.65 -1.44 -1.25
N ASN A 236 7.30 -2.28 -0.44
CA ASN A 236 8.69 -2.65 -0.65
C ASN A 236 8.86 -3.56 -1.88
N GLY A 237 7.88 -4.43 -2.18
CA GLY A 237 7.84 -5.23 -3.40
C GLY A 237 7.73 -4.34 -4.65
N ALA A 238 6.78 -3.41 -4.65
CA ALA A 238 6.59 -2.46 -5.76
C ALA A 238 7.83 -1.56 -5.97
N ARG A 239 8.44 -1.10 -4.89
CA ARG A 239 9.69 -0.30 -4.97
C ARG A 239 10.85 -1.12 -5.49
N MET A 240 11.01 -2.36 -5.03
CA MET A 240 12.05 -3.28 -5.53
C MET A 240 11.91 -3.47 -7.04
N GLN A 241 10.71 -3.74 -7.53
CA GLN A 241 10.43 -3.92 -8.96
C GLN A 241 10.65 -2.64 -9.77
N ALA A 242 10.20 -1.49 -9.25
CA ALA A 242 10.42 -0.19 -9.90
C ALA A 242 11.92 0.15 -10.01
N MET A 243 12.70 -0.16 -8.97
CA MET A 243 14.15 0.07 -8.97
C MET A 243 14.90 -0.91 -9.88
N ASP A 244 14.42 -2.14 -9.98
CA ASP A 244 14.96 -3.13 -10.93
C ASP A 244 14.78 -2.67 -12.37
N ASN A 245 13.57 -2.28 -12.74
CA ASN A 245 13.27 -1.73 -14.06
C ASN A 245 14.09 -0.46 -14.36
N ALA A 246 14.23 0.43 -13.37
CA ALA A 246 15.03 1.64 -13.52
C ALA A 246 16.53 1.32 -13.72
N THR A 247 17.05 0.28 -13.05
CA THR A 247 18.44 -0.17 -13.19
C THR A 247 18.68 -0.76 -14.57
N SER A 248 17.80 -1.62 -15.07
CA SER A 248 17.87 -2.19 -16.42
C SER A 248 17.80 -1.11 -17.48
N ASN A 249 16.85 -0.17 -17.39
CA ASN A 249 16.76 0.96 -18.31
C ASN A 249 18.04 1.82 -18.32
N ALA A 250 18.66 2.01 -17.14
CA ALA A 250 19.92 2.73 -17.05
C ALA A 250 21.08 1.98 -17.76
N GLU A 251 21.12 0.64 -17.67
CA GLU A 251 22.09 -0.20 -18.39
C GLU A 251 21.97 -0.04 -19.91
N ASP A 252 20.76 -0.09 -20.43
CA ASP A 252 20.49 0.10 -21.86
C ASP A 252 20.93 1.51 -22.33
N MET A 253 20.61 2.53 -21.55
CA MET A 253 21.03 3.90 -21.83
C MET A 253 22.56 4.08 -21.81
N ILE A 254 23.27 3.43 -20.88
CA ILE A 254 24.74 3.45 -20.79
C ILE A 254 25.35 2.77 -22.02
N SER A 255 24.78 1.66 -22.46
CA SER A 255 25.20 0.94 -23.67
C SER A 255 25.07 1.83 -24.91
N ASP A 256 23.91 2.44 -25.14
CA ASP A 256 23.64 3.34 -26.26
C ASP A 256 24.57 4.56 -26.24
N LEU A 257 24.74 5.21 -25.08
CA LEU A 257 25.66 6.32 -24.96
C LEU A 257 27.11 5.93 -25.19
N SER A 258 27.50 4.70 -24.85
CA SER A 258 28.84 4.17 -25.11
C SER A 258 29.10 4.03 -26.62
N LEU A 259 28.13 3.52 -27.38
CA LEU A 259 28.20 3.44 -28.83
C LEU A 259 28.28 4.83 -29.47
N LYS A 260 27.43 5.76 -29.02
CA LYS A 260 27.44 7.17 -29.51
C LYS A 260 28.77 7.84 -29.21
N TYR A 261 29.32 7.63 -28.01
CA TYR A 261 30.62 8.19 -27.63
C TYR A 261 31.74 7.67 -28.49
N ASN A 262 31.81 6.35 -28.76
CA ASN A 262 32.83 5.74 -29.58
C ASN A 262 32.75 6.22 -31.03
N ARG A 263 31.54 6.34 -31.62
CA ARG A 263 31.35 6.90 -32.96
C ARG A 263 31.80 8.38 -33.04
N ALA A 264 31.40 9.19 -32.07
CA ALA A 264 31.82 10.58 -32.03
C ALA A 264 33.34 10.73 -31.85
N ARG A 265 33.95 9.86 -31.03
CA ARG A 265 35.42 9.82 -30.86
C ARG A 265 36.12 9.49 -32.16
N GLN A 266 35.68 8.43 -32.86
CA GLN A 266 36.29 8.04 -34.16
C GLN A 266 36.13 9.16 -35.16
N GLY A 267 34.95 9.79 -35.28
CA GLY A 267 34.73 10.92 -36.18
C GLY A 267 35.66 12.11 -35.88
N SER A 268 35.84 12.46 -34.60
CA SER A 268 36.74 13.53 -34.15
C SER A 268 38.21 13.19 -34.52
N ILE A 269 38.65 11.95 -34.26
CA ILE A 269 40.03 11.53 -34.58
C ILE A 269 40.23 11.54 -36.10
N THR A 270 39.26 11.07 -36.91
CA THR A 270 39.35 11.09 -38.37
C THR A 270 39.41 12.54 -38.87
N GLN A 271 38.60 13.44 -38.36
CA GLN A 271 38.65 14.86 -38.70
C GLN A 271 39.98 15.51 -38.39
N GLU A 272 40.51 15.30 -37.20
CA GLU A 272 41.82 15.80 -36.79
C GLU A 272 42.95 15.28 -37.71
N LEU A 273 42.91 13.98 -38.05
CA LEU A 273 43.86 13.38 -39.00
C LEU A 273 43.75 14.00 -40.38
N THR A 274 42.55 14.21 -40.87
CA THR A 274 42.30 14.80 -42.19
C THR A 274 42.79 16.26 -42.23
N GLU A 275 42.54 17.04 -41.17
CA GLU A 275 43.02 18.43 -41.05
C GLU A 275 44.57 18.47 -41.00
N ILE A 276 45.25 17.56 -40.31
CA ILE A 276 46.71 17.47 -40.28
C ILE A 276 47.27 17.11 -41.66
N ILE A 277 46.68 16.14 -42.36
CA ILE A 277 47.12 15.71 -43.71
C ILE A 277 46.94 16.88 -44.71
N ALA A 278 45.74 17.50 -44.73
CA ALA A 278 45.46 18.66 -45.61
C ALA A 278 46.39 19.85 -45.30
N GLY A 279 46.74 20.09 -44.04
CA GLY A 279 47.72 21.11 -43.67
C GLY A 279 49.17 20.77 -44.13
N ALA A 280 49.53 19.49 -44.12
CA ALA A 280 50.85 19.05 -44.61
C ALA A 280 50.98 19.07 -46.13
N GLU A 281 49.87 18.83 -46.89
CA GLU A 281 49.85 18.95 -48.36
C GLU A 281 49.80 20.41 -48.84
N ALA A 282 49.43 21.34 -48.00
CA ALA A 282 49.38 22.77 -48.35
C ALA A 282 50.71 23.53 -48.12
N LEU A 283 51.72 22.88 -47.53
CA LEU A 283 53.10 23.37 -47.38
C LEU A 283 54.01 22.85 -48.46
#